data_9122f186d6aeb6b7db7b0711dd548634
#
_entry.id   9122f186d6aeb6b7db7b0711dd548634
#
_cell.length_a   1.000
_cell.length_b   1.000
_cell.length_c   1.000
_cell.angle_alpha   90.00
_cell.angle_beta   90.00
_cell.angle_gamma   90.00
#
_symmetry.space_group_name_H-M   'P 1'
#
loop_
_entity.id
_entity.type
_entity.pdbx_description
1 polymer ?
#
loop_
_entity_poly.entity_id
_entity_poly.type
_entity_poly.pdbx_seq_one_letter_code
_entity_poly.pdbx_strand_id
1 'polypeptide(L)'
;MSTQNRNLKVGNVMLNTTEFPTVKEDIILKEALEKMDSFRLGIVCVVNNDDELLGIITDGDIRRKLLSVQKPLPAFFIDDTINQAIKNPITTSSNMSLSEGVRLMESNQVWDLPVVDDGKLVGLLHLHAAIKALLED
;
A
#
# COMPACT_ATOMS: atom_id res chain seq x y z
N MET A 1 -16.91 16.31 -18.61
CA MET A 1 -15.67 15.89 -17.96
C MET A 1 -14.48 16.62 -18.57
N SER A 2 -13.61 17.11 -17.72
CA SER A 2 -12.43 17.84 -18.19
C SER A 2 -11.48 16.93 -18.95
N THR A 3 -10.85 17.45 -20.02
CA THR A 3 -9.80 16.72 -20.73
C THR A 3 -8.55 16.54 -19.89
N GLN A 4 -8.36 17.36 -18.85
CA GLN A 4 -7.22 17.24 -17.94
C GLN A 4 -7.21 15.92 -17.20
N ASN A 5 -8.37 15.43 -16.77
CA ASN A 5 -8.48 14.16 -16.05
C ASN A 5 -8.06 12.96 -16.90
N ARG A 6 -8.22 13.07 -18.22
CA ARG A 6 -7.84 12.00 -19.15
C ARG A 6 -6.33 11.83 -19.26
N ASN A 7 -5.58 12.89 -18.92
CA ASN A 7 -4.13 12.90 -19.04
C ASN A 7 -3.43 12.67 -17.71
N LEU A 8 -4.18 12.57 -16.62
CA LEU A 8 -3.59 12.30 -15.32
C LEU A 8 -3.05 10.88 -15.26
N LYS A 9 -1.85 10.77 -14.72
CA LYS A 9 -1.20 9.49 -14.47
C LYS A 9 -1.16 9.23 -12.98
N VAL A 10 -0.99 7.97 -12.61
CA VAL A 10 -0.83 7.57 -11.21
C VAL A 10 0.25 8.42 -10.54
N GLY A 11 1.37 8.65 -11.22
CA GLY A 11 2.47 9.43 -10.65
C GLY A 11 2.13 10.88 -10.32
N ASN A 12 1.08 11.45 -10.95
CA ASN A 12 0.64 12.83 -10.67
C ASN A 12 -0.17 12.92 -9.37
N VAL A 13 -0.68 11.81 -8.86
CA VAL A 13 -1.66 11.78 -7.75
C VAL A 13 -1.16 10.97 -6.57
N MET A 14 -0.23 10.04 -6.79
CA MET A 14 0.26 9.14 -5.74
C MET A 14 0.87 9.90 -4.56
N LEU A 15 0.79 9.30 -3.38
CA LEU A 15 1.58 9.72 -2.24
C LEU A 15 3.04 9.33 -2.50
N ASN A 16 3.97 10.18 -2.08
CA ASN A 16 5.39 9.85 -2.19
C ASN A 16 5.81 8.97 -1.00
N THR A 17 7.04 8.47 -1.04
CA THR A 17 7.53 7.50 -0.06
C THR A 17 7.66 8.04 1.36
N THR A 18 7.55 9.35 1.57
CA THR A 18 7.54 9.94 2.91
C THR A 18 6.13 10.15 3.45
N GLU A 19 5.10 9.91 2.64
CA GLU A 19 3.71 10.20 3.00
C GLU A 19 2.90 8.96 3.37
N PHE A 20 3.50 7.78 3.34
CA PHE A 20 2.86 6.54 3.77
C PHE A 20 3.88 5.63 4.45
N PRO A 21 3.41 4.66 5.26
CA PRO A 21 4.35 3.85 6.05
C PRO A 21 5.06 2.80 5.20
N THR A 22 6.38 2.77 5.31
CA THR A 22 7.22 1.69 4.78
C THR A 22 8.06 1.15 5.92
N VAL A 23 8.27 -0.15 5.95
CA VAL A 23 9.12 -0.80 6.94
C VAL A 23 10.03 -1.80 6.26
N LYS A 24 11.15 -2.12 6.91
CA LYS A 24 12.06 -3.17 6.45
C LYS A 24 11.53 -4.53 6.90
N GLU A 25 12.02 -5.57 6.24
CA GLU A 25 11.53 -6.93 6.43
C GLU A 25 11.75 -7.52 7.83
N ASP A 26 12.75 -7.02 8.55
CA ASP A 26 13.11 -7.49 9.89
C ASP A 26 12.46 -6.72 11.03
N ILE A 27 11.62 -5.74 10.73
CA ILE A 27 10.86 -5.01 11.75
C ILE A 27 9.75 -5.93 12.28
N ILE A 28 9.53 -5.92 13.59
CA ILE A 28 8.45 -6.72 14.18
C ILE A 28 7.09 -6.13 13.83
N LEU A 29 6.08 -6.98 13.77
CA LEU A 29 4.73 -6.59 13.36
C LEU A 29 4.17 -5.43 14.19
N LYS A 30 4.40 -5.43 15.51
CA LYS A 30 3.91 -4.37 16.39
C LYS A 30 4.39 -2.99 15.92
N GLU A 31 5.68 -2.87 15.56
CA GLU A 31 6.23 -1.60 15.08
C GLU A 31 5.63 -1.18 13.75
N ALA A 32 5.38 -2.15 12.87
CA ALA A 32 4.71 -1.86 11.59
C ALA A 32 3.31 -1.31 11.81
N LEU A 33 2.55 -1.90 12.72
CA LEU A 33 1.20 -1.44 13.04
C LEU A 33 1.20 -0.06 13.69
N GLU A 34 2.16 0.21 14.55
CA GLU A 34 2.31 1.55 15.15
C GLU A 34 2.59 2.59 14.07
N LYS A 35 3.38 2.23 13.07
CA LYS A 35 3.68 3.13 11.97
C LYS A 35 2.44 3.38 11.11
N MET A 36 1.64 2.35 10.84
CA MET A 36 0.34 2.52 10.16
C MET A 36 -0.53 3.53 10.91
N ASP A 37 -0.61 3.39 12.22
CA ASP A 37 -1.41 4.28 13.04
C ASP A 37 -0.92 5.73 12.95
N SER A 38 0.39 5.94 12.96
CA SER A 38 0.97 7.29 12.89
C SER A 38 0.65 7.98 11.56
N PHE A 39 0.54 7.23 10.47
CA PHE A 39 0.17 7.77 9.16
C PHE A 39 -1.33 7.80 8.92
N ARG A 40 -2.11 7.16 9.78
CA ARG A 40 -3.57 7.02 9.66
C ARG A 40 -4.00 6.40 8.35
N LEU A 41 -3.20 5.47 7.86
CA LEU A 41 -3.49 4.69 6.67
C LEU A 41 -3.66 3.22 7.04
N GLY A 42 -4.50 2.52 6.31
CA GLY A 42 -4.78 1.11 6.55
C GLY A 42 -3.85 0.16 5.81
N ILE A 43 -2.63 0.59 5.51
CA ILE A 43 -1.64 -0.20 4.78
C ILE A 43 -0.24 0.14 5.25
N VAL A 44 0.64 -0.86 5.24
CA VAL A 44 2.09 -0.66 5.34
C VAL A 44 2.77 -1.48 4.25
N CYS A 45 3.76 -0.89 3.61
CA CYS A 45 4.56 -1.57 2.58
C CYS A 45 5.87 -2.05 3.19
N VAL A 46 6.22 -3.31 2.90
CA VAL A 46 7.46 -3.92 3.38
C VAL A 46 8.46 -3.90 2.23
N VAL A 47 9.61 -3.31 2.46
CA VAL A 47 10.66 -3.17 1.45
C VAL A 47 11.98 -3.71 1.97
N ASN A 48 12.88 -4.03 1.03
CA ASN A 48 14.25 -4.40 1.37
C ASN A 48 15.15 -3.15 1.35
N ASN A 49 16.46 -3.36 1.51
CA ASN A 49 17.42 -2.25 1.54
C ASN A 49 17.59 -1.57 0.17
N ASP A 50 17.14 -2.20 -0.89
CA ASP A 50 17.17 -1.66 -2.24
C ASP A 50 15.83 -1.01 -2.64
N ASP A 51 14.94 -0.80 -1.68
CA ASP A 51 13.59 -0.23 -1.88
C ASP A 51 12.69 -1.07 -2.78
N GLU A 52 13.00 -2.34 -2.95
CA GLU A 52 12.13 -3.26 -3.66
C GLU A 52 10.96 -3.67 -2.76
N LEU A 53 9.76 -3.68 -3.32
CA LEU A 53 8.56 -4.06 -2.57
C LEU A 53 8.53 -5.57 -2.36
N LEU A 54 8.52 -5.99 -1.10
CA LEU A 54 8.48 -7.41 -0.72
C LEU A 54 7.07 -7.88 -0.39
N GLY A 55 6.24 -6.98 0.10
CA GLY A 55 4.88 -7.33 0.47
C GLY A 55 4.15 -6.15 1.09
N ILE A 56 2.88 -6.38 1.42
CA ILE A 56 2.06 -5.38 2.11
C ILE A 56 1.27 -6.03 3.24
N ILE A 57 0.87 -5.20 4.19
CA ILE A 57 -0.10 -5.59 5.21
C ILE A 57 -1.18 -4.51 5.23
N THR A 58 -2.45 -4.93 5.21
CA THR A 58 -3.58 -4.02 5.33
C THR A 58 -4.35 -4.31 6.61
N ASP A 59 -5.22 -3.38 7.01
CA ASP A 59 -6.10 -3.56 8.18
C ASP A 59 -6.93 -4.85 8.06
N GLY A 60 -7.43 -5.13 6.85
CA GLY A 60 -8.20 -6.34 6.61
C GLY A 60 -7.38 -7.61 6.80
N ASP A 61 -6.11 -7.57 6.39
CA ASP A 61 -5.20 -8.70 6.57
C ASP A 61 -4.94 -8.96 8.04
N ILE A 62 -4.73 -7.91 8.84
CA ILE A 62 -4.51 -8.04 10.28
C ILE A 62 -5.73 -8.66 10.94
N ARG A 63 -6.93 -8.17 10.60
CA ARG A 63 -8.16 -8.73 11.16
C ARG A 63 -8.29 -10.22 10.85
N ARG A 64 -8.05 -10.61 9.60
CA ARG A 64 -8.12 -12.02 9.19
C ARG A 64 -7.07 -12.87 9.90
N LYS A 65 -5.85 -12.33 10.06
CA LYS A 65 -4.78 -13.03 10.75
C LYS A 65 -5.11 -13.25 12.23
N LEU A 66 -5.64 -12.23 12.90
CA LEU A 66 -6.03 -12.36 14.30
C LEU A 66 -7.07 -13.44 14.51
N LEU A 67 -7.96 -13.65 13.53
CA LEU A 67 -8.98 -14.68 13.62
C LEU A 67 -8.45 -16.08 13.32
N SER A 68 -7.37 -16.19 12.56
CA SER A 68 -6.85 -17.49 12.09
C SER A 68 -5.61 -17.97 12.83
N VAL A 69 -4.88 -17.07 13.49
CA VAL A 69 -3.62 -17.42 14.16
C VAL A 69 -3.89 -18.21 15.44
N GLN A 70 -3.22 -19.36 15.57
CA GLN A 70 -3.35 -20.23 16.74
C GLN A 70 -2.13 -20.12 17.66
N LYS A 71 -1.78 -18.90 18.00
CA LYS A 71 -0.69 -18.61 18.92
C LYS A 71 -1.03 -17.37 19.75
N PRO A 72 -0.40 -17.20 20.92
CA PRO A 72 -0.66 -16.02 21.75
C PRO A 72 -0.43 -14.72 21.00
N LEU A 73 -1.26 -13.71 21.26
CA LEU A 73 -1.13 -12.41 20.63
C LEU A 73 0.27 -11.79 20.74
N PRO A 74 0.95 -11.88 21.92
CA PRO A 74 2.33 -11.35 22.00
C PRO A 74 3.26 -12.00 20.99
N ALA A 75 3.15 -13.31 20.76
CA ALA A 75 3.98 -13.99 19.78
C ALA A 75 3.71 -13.51 18.36
N PHE A 76 2.44 -13.19 18.05
CA PHE A 76 2.07 -12.63 16.77
C PHE A 76 2.69 -11.25 16.55
N PHE A 77 2.61 -10.38 17.55
CA PHE A 77 3.10 -9.00 17.43
C PHE A 77 4.62 -8.87 17.40
N ILE A 78 5.36 -9.84 17.92
CA ILE A 78 6.82 -9.83 17.88
C ILE A 78 7.39 -10.57 16.67
N ASP A 79 6.54 -11.20 15.86
CA ASP A 79 6.99 -11.84 14.63
C ASP A 79 7.49 -10.80 13.63
N ASP A 80 8.38 -11.20 12.74
CA ASP A 80 8.86 -10.32 11.68
C ASP A 80 7.70 -9.97 10.74
N THR A 81 7.62 -8.69 10.39
CA THR A 81 6.54 -8.18 9.54
C THR A 81 6.41 -8.97 8.25
N ILE A 82 7.54 -9.33 7.62
CA ILE A 82 7.52 -10.03 6.34
C ILE A 82 6.79 -11.38 6.41
N ASN A 83 6.81 -12.04 7.58
CA ASN A 83 6.13 -13.33 7.75
C ASN A 83 4.60 -13.17 7.72
N GLN A 84 4.10 -11.98 8.01
CA GLN A 84 2.66 -11.69 8.02
C GLN A 84 2.21 -10.93 6.78
N ALA A 85 3.13 -10.51 5.92
CA ALA A 85 2.82 -9.70 4.76
C ALA A 85 2.27 -10.57 3.61
N ILE A 86 1.37 -9.97 2.83
CA ILE A 86 0.97 -10.55 1.56
C ILE A 86 2.08 -10.29 0.56
N LYS A 87 2.68 -11.36 0.04
CA LYS A 87 3.74 -11.29 -0.96
C LYS A 87 3.12 -11.20 -2.35
N ASN A 88 3.82 -10.54 -3.24
CA ASN A 88 3.34 -10.29 -4.61
C ASN A 88 1.99 -9.57 -4.63
N PRO A 89 1.89 -8.42 -3.95
CA PRO A 89 0.64 -7.66 -3.96
C PRO A 89 0.36 -7.10 -5.35
N ILE A 90 -0.89 -6.68 -5.58
CA ILE A 90 -1.25 -5.98 -6.79
C ILE A 90 -0.61 -4.60 -6.75
N THR A 91 0.08 -4.22 -7.82
CA THR A 91 0.79 -2.95 -7.92
C THR A 91 0.41 -2.24 -9.21
N THR A 92 0.81 -0.99 -9.32
CA THR A 92 0.68 -0.20 -10.54
C THR A 92 2.00 0.51 -10.81
N SER A 93 2.10 1.22 -11.92
CA SER A 93 3.27 2.04 -12.23
C SER A 93 2.90 3.51 -12.25
N SER A 94 3.89 4.38 -12.10
CA SER A 94 3.66 5.82 -12.12
C SER A 94 3.19 6.30 -13.50
N ASN A 95 3.52 5.58 -14.57
CA ASN A 95 3.11 5.90 -15.93
C ASN A 95 1.71 5.43 -16.31
N MET A 96 1.10 4.59 -15.50
CA MET A 96 -0.26 4.14 -15.75
C MET A 96 -1.22 5.32 -15.67
N SER A 97 -2.23 5.35 -16.55
CA SER A 97 -3.26 6.39 -16.44
C SER A 97 -4.00 6.26 -15.11
N LEU A 98 -4.41 7.40 -14.57
CA LEU A 98 -5.13 7.39 -13.29
C LEU A 98 -6.41 6.57 -13.39
N SER A 99 -7.14 6.68 -14.49
CA SER A 99 -8.37 5.92 -14.68
C SER A 99 -8.13 4.40 -14.69
N GLU A 100 -7.03 3.95 -15.30
CA GLU A 100 -6.68 2.53 -15.26
C GLU A 100 -6.27 2.09 -13.85
N GLY A 101 -5.56 2.95 -13.12
CA GLY A 101 -5.23 2.67 -11.72
C GLY A 101 -6.47 2.49 -10.86
N VAL A 102 -7.46 3.37 -11.05
CA VAL A 102 -8.74 3.28 -10.31
C VAL A 102 -9.52 2.03 -10.71
N ARG A 103 -9.52 1.65 -11.99
CA ARG A 103 -10.15 0.41 -12.43
C ARG A 103 -9.49 -0.81 -11.79
N LEU A 104 -8.17 -0.79 -11.68
CA LEU A 104 -7.41 -1.87 -11.03
C LEU A 104 -7.79 -1.98 -9.55
N MET A 105 -7.95 -0.85 -8.86
CA MET A 105 -8.39 -0.82 -7.47
C MET A 105 -9.81 -1.38 -7.34
N GLU A 106 -10.71 -0.95 -8.21
CA GLU A 106 -12.11 -1.38 -8.19
C GLU A 106 -12.23 -2.87 -8.46
N SER A 107 -11.57 -3.39 -9.49
CA SER A 107 -11.67 -4.80 -9.85
C SER A 107 -11.06 -5.73 -8.81
N ASN A 108 -10.11 -5.26 -8.02
CA ASN A 108 -9.47 -6.03 -6.94
C ASN A 108 -9.99 -5.67 -5.55
N GLN A 109 -10.93 -4.72 -5.46
CA GLN A 109 -11.55 -4.28 -4.21
C GLN A 109 -10.52 -3.86 -3.16
N VAL A 110 -9.54 -3.07 -3.59
CA VAL A 110 -8.50 -2.54 -2.71
C VAL A 110 -8.59 -1.03 -2.62
N TRP A 111 -8.15 -0.48 -1.47
CA TRP A 111 -8.18 0.96 -1.20
C TRP A 111 -6.86 1.64 -1.53
N ASP A 112 -5.82 0.84 -1.72
CA ASP A 112 -4.47 1.33 -1.94
C ASP A 112 -3.75 0.43 -2.94
N LEU A 113 -2.97 1.06 -3.83
CA LEU A 113 -2.09 0.34 -4.74
C LEU A 113 -0.66 0.84 -4.55
N PRO A 114 0.26 -0.02 -4.16
CA PRO A 114 1.67 0.36 -4.22
C PRO A 114 2.07 0.67 -5.66
N VAL A 115 2.84 1.74 -5.84
CA VAL A 115 3.35 2.16 -7.15
C VAL A 115 4.79 1.74 -7.26
N VAL A 116 5.09 0.91 -8.25
CA VAL A 116 6.42 0.32 -8.44
C VAL A 116 6.91 0.65 -9.83
N ASP A 117 8.10 1.24 -9.92
CA ASP A 117 8.78 1.53 -11.18
C ASP A 117 10.15 0.86 -11.13
N ASP A 118 10.48 0.09 -12.17
CA ASP A 118 11.77 -0.61 -12.27
C ASP A 118 12.09 -1.45 -11.03
N GLY A 119 11.06 -2.11 -10.48
CA GLY A 119 11.20 -2.94 -9.29
C GLY A 119 11.23 -2.19 -7.97
N LYS A 120 11.23 -0.87 -7.98
CA LYS A 120 11.34 -0.03 -6.77
C LYS A 120 10.00 0.56 -6.38
N LEU A 121 9.72 0.58 -5.08
CA LEU A 121 8.54 1.25 -4.55
C LEU A 121 8.77 2.77 -4.65
N VAL A 122 7.93 3.46 -5.41
CA VAL A 122 8.06 4.91 -5.62
C VAL A 122 6.88 5.71 -5.07
N GLY A 123 5.79 5.04 -4.73
CA GLY A 123 4.63 5.77 -4.22
C GLY A 123 3.50 4.82 -3.82
N LEU A 124 2.38 5.43 -3.45
CA LEU A 124 1.16 4.72 -3.09
C LEU A 124 -0.03 5.47 -3.68
N LEU A 125 -0.83 4.78 -4.48
CA LEU A 125 -2.08 5.34 -4.97
C LEU A 125 -3.19 5.02 -3.97
N HIS A 126 -3.66 6.05 -3.26
CA HIS A 126 -4.73 5.92 -2.29
C HIS A 126 -6.05 6.29 -2.95
N LEU A 127 -7.10 5.49 -2.73
CA LEU A 127 -8.38 5.66 -3.43
C LEU A 127 -8.97 7.05 -3.21
N HIS A 128 -8.92 7.57 -2.00
CA HIS A 128 -9.47 8.90 -1.71
C HIS A 128 -8.81 9.99 -2.56
N ALA A 129 -7.48 9.99 -2.65
CA ALA A 129 -6.74 10.95 -3.46
C ALA A 129 -7.05 10.77 -4.96
N ALA A 130 -7.18 9.51 -5.41
CA ALA A 130 -7.49 9.21 -6.81
C ALA A 130 -8.87 9.73 -7.19
N ILE A 131 -9.88 9.50 -6.34
CA ILE A 131 -11.24 9.97 -6.61
C ILE A 131 -11.29 11.50 -6.60
N LYS A 132 -10.63 12.11 -5.63
CA LYS A 132 -10.56 13.58 -5.56
C LYS A 132 -9.99 14.16 -6.85
N ALA A 133 -8.90 13.59 -7.36
CA ALA A 133 -8.28 14.03 -8.60
C ALA A 133 -9.20 13.86 -9.81
N LEU A 134 -9.96 12.76 -9.87
CA LEU A 134 -10.88 12.52 -10.97
C LEU A 134 -12.10 13.47 -10.94
N LEU A 135 -12.48 13.94 -9.77
CA LEU A 135 -13.63 14.85 -9.62
C LEU A 135 -13.25 16.32 -9.76
N GLU A 136 -11.97 16.65 -9.63
CA GLU A 136 -11.49 18.03 -9.81
C GLU A 136 -11.18 18.28 -11.27
N ASP A 137 -11.71 19.36 -11.79
CA ASP A 137 -11.45 19.82 -13.16
C ASP A 137 -10.82 21.20 -13.17
#